data_f07734e893ce0674f95de2079b1c1476
#
_entry.id   f07734e893ce0674f95de2079b1c1476
#
_cell.length_a   1.000
_cell.length_b   1.000
_cell.length_c   1.000
_cell.angle_alpha   90.00
_cell.angle_beta   90.00
_cell.angle_gamma   90.00
#
_symmetry.space_group_name_H-M   'P 1'
#
loop_
_entity.id
_entity.type
_entity.pdbx_description
1 polymer ?
#
loop_
_entity_poly.entity_id
_entity_poly.type
_entity_poly.pdbx_seq_one_letter_code
_entity_poly.pdbx_strand_id
1 'polypeptide(L)'
;CTPLETLVNSAETYQKAIAGFKRMDEVLSTAPDIQDKPGAVDLRVTTGAVEYRDVCFSYEDVELGEGGVDGRPVIDHMDLSIKPGQTIALVGPSGGGKSTTCSLLPRFYDVADGSISIDGQDVRDVTQQSLRRAIGLVQQDVYLFDGTIGENIAYGKPGATAGEIAEAARRANIDAFIESLPQGYDTIVGERGSRLSGGQKQRVAIARVFL
;
A
#
# COMPACT_ATOMS: atom_id res chain seq x y z
N CYS A 1 -13.44 32.35 -46.15
CA CYS A 1 -13.37 32.27 -44.65
C CYS A 1 -12.80 30.95 -44.14
N THR A 2 -13.04 29.83 -44.82
CA THR A 2 -12.64 28.49 -44.37
C THR A 2 -11.13 28.26 -44.10
N PRO A 3 -10.15 28.77 -44.89
CA PRO A 3 -8.74 28.53 -44.61
C PRO A 3 -8.23 29.20 -43.32
N LEU A 4 -8.77 30.37 -42.99
CA LEU A 4 -8.40 31.08 -41.76
C LEU A 4 -8.96 30.39 -40.52
N GLU A 5 -10.19 29.89 -40.58
CA GLU A 5 -10.82 29.12 -39.50
C GLU A 5 -10.06 27.81 -39.26
N THR A 6 -9.61 27.15 -40.32
CA THR A 6 -8.79 25.92 -40.20
C THR A 6 -7.46 26.21 -39.53
N LEU A 7 -6.78 27.31 -39.86
CA LEU A 7 -5.55 27.74 -39.21
C LEU A 7 -5.72 28.04 -37.71
N VAL A 8 -6.79 28.77 -37.36
CA VAL A 8 -7.10 29.08 -35.96
C VAL A 8 -7.39 27.80 -35.16
N ASN A 9 -8.23 26.90 -35.68
CA ASN A 9 -8.54 25.63 -35.06
C ASN A 9 -7.29 24.72 -34.91
N SER A 10 -6.41 24.74 -35.92
CA SER A 10 -5.14 24.00 -35.84
C SER A 10 -4.22 24.55 -34.76
N ALA A 11 -4.14 25.89 -34.64
CA ALA A 11 -3.33 26.53 -33.58
C ALA A 11 -3.86 26.20 -32.18
N GLU A 12 -5.20 26.22 -32.02
CA GLU A 12 -5.83 25.86 -30.74
C GLU A 12 -5.58 24.37 -30.37
N THR A 13 -5.73 23.49 -31.36
CA THR A 13 -5.44 22.05 -31.18
C THR A 13 -3.99 21.83 -30.81
N TYR A 14 -3.05 22.53 -31.43
CA TYR A 14 -1.63 22.48 -31.15
C TYR A 14 -1.31 22.95 -29.75
N GLN A 15 -1.91 24.05 -29.30
CA GLN A 15 -1.74 24.55 -27.92
C GLN A 15 -2.26 23.54 -26.87
N LYS A 16 -3.43 22.94 -27.12
CA LYS A 16 -3.98 21.88 -26.23
C LYS A 16 -3.07 20.65 -26.18
N ALA A 17 -2.52 20.23 -27.32
CA ALA A 17 -1.59 19.12 -27.39
C ALA A 17 -0.29 19.39 -26.61
N ILE A 18 0.30 20.59 -26.77
CA ILE A 18 1.50 21.01 -26.01
C ILE A 18 1.20 21.05 -24.51
N ALA A 19 0.07 21.61 -24.11
CA ALA A 19 -0.31 21.67 -22.69
C ALA A 19 -0.49 20.25 -22.10
N GLY A 20 -1.11 19.35 -22.84
CA GLY A 20 -1.24 17.94 -22.45
C GLY A 20 0.11 17.23 -22.32
N PHE A 21 1.00 17.46 -23.31
CA PHE A 21 2.36 16.89 -23.28
C PHE A 21 3.17 17.42 -22.10
N LYS A 22 3.14 18.73 -21.84
CA LYS A 22 3.84 19.31 -20.67
C LYS A 22 3.35 18.70 -19.34
N ARG A 23 2.05 18.52 -19.21
CA ARG A 23 1.47 17.92 -18.01
C ARG A 23 1.88 16.44 -17.82
N MET A 24 1.96 15.72 -18.93
CA MET A 24 2.47 14.33 -18.91
C MET A 24 3.96 14.30 -18.55
N ASP A 25 4.76 15.19 -19.14
CA ASP A 25 6.20 15.30 -18.87
C ASP A 25 6.47 15.68 -17.41
N GLU A 26 5.71 16.62 -16.85
CA GLU A 26 5.76 17.00 -15.44
C GLU A 26 5.52 15.80 -14.52
N VAL A 27 4.48 15.00 -14.78
CA VAL A 27 4.19 13.79 -13.98
C VAL A 27 5.29 12.75 -14.14
N LEU A 28 5.81 12.53 -15.35
CA LEU A 28 6.86 11.54 -15.60
C LEU A 28 8.23 11.96 -15.05
N SER A 29 8.48 13.26 -14.96
CA SER A 29 9.74 13.81 -14.42
C SER A 29 9.73 14.03 -12.90
N THR A 30 8.56 13.89 -12.26
CA THR A 30 8.46 14.01 -10.80
C THR A 30 9.21 12.87 -10.13
N ALA A 31 10.25 13.22 -9.36
CA ALA A 31 11.00 12.23 -8.59
C ALA A 31 10.15 11.71 -7.42
N PRO A 32 10.17 10.39 -7.14
CA PRO A 32 9.52 9.88 -5.93
C PRO A 32 10.18 10.46 -4.66
N ASP A 33 9.37 10.85 -3.67
CA ASP A 33 9.86 11.42 -2.41
C ASP A 33 10.67 10.38 -1.62
N ILE A 34 10.23 9.12 -1.66
CA ILE A 34 10.90 8.03 -0.97
C ILE A 34 11.66 7.17 -1.98
N GLN A 35 12.98 7.16 -1.85
CA GLN A 35 13.88 6.40 -2.70
C GLN A 35 14.82 5.54 -1.86
N ASP A 36 15.32 4.47 -2.46
CA ASP A 36 16.37 3.67 -1.83
C ASP A 36 17.67 4.48 -1.76
N LYS A 37 18.32 4.44 -0.59
CA LYS A 37 19.62 5.08 -0.44
C LYS A 37 20.67 4.41 -1.33
N PRO A 38 21.68 5.15 -1.82
CA PRO A 38 22.83 4.53 -2.47
C PRO A 38 23.46 3.49 -1.53
N GLY A 39 23.52 2.23 -1.97
CA GLY A 39 24.07 1.15 -1.16
C GLY A 39 23.05 0.45 -0.24
N ALA A 40 21.75 0.74 -0.36
CA ALA A 40 20.71 -0.01 0.34
C ALA A 40 20.84 -1.51 0.04
N VAL A 41 20.70 -2.32 1.08
CA VAL A 41 20.82 -3.79 1.00
C VAL A 41 19.45 -4.44 1.15
N ASP A 42 19.32 -5.69 0.74
CA ASP A 42 18.05 -6.40 0.97
C ASP A 42 17.85 -6.72 2.45
N LEU A 43 16.63 -6.46 2.93
CA LEU A 43 16.22 -6.81 4.30
C LEU A 43 16.36 -8.31 4.54
N ARG A 44 17.01 -8.67 5.63
CA ARG A 44 17.14 -10.05 6.09
C ARG A 44 16.33 -10.24 7.38
N VAL A 45 15.13 -10.78 7.24
CA VAL A 45 14.31 -11.13 8.41
C VAL A 45 14.80 -12.45 8.99
N THR A 46 15.15 -12.44 10.27
CA THR A 46 15.60 -13.61 11.02
C THR A 46 14.59 -14.02 12.08
N THR A 47 14.14 -13.09 12.88
CA THR A 47 13.20 -13.32 13.98
C THR A 47 11.89 -12.54 13.83
N GLY A 48 11.92 -11.43 13.11
CA GLY A 48 10.78 -10.52 12.91
C GLY A 48 10.53 -9.61 14.12
N ALA A 49 11.57 -9.27 14.89
CA ALA A 49 11.48 -8.23 15.90
C ALA A 49 11.36 -6.86 15.24
N VAL A 50 10.43 -6.02 15.72
CA VAL A 50 10.22 -4.66 15.21
C VAL A 50 10.42 -3.66 16.33
N GLU A 51 11.13 -2.58 16.05
CA GLU A 51 11.41 -1.55 17.03
C GLU A 51 11.23 -0.15 16.42
N TYR A 52 10.48 0.69 17.13
CA TYR A 52 10.36 2.12 16.90
C TYR A 52 11.10 2.80 18.04
N ARG A 53 12.01 3.70 17.73
CA ARG A 53 12.81 4.46 18.71
C ARG A 53 12.64 5.93 18.47
N ASP A 54 12.09 6.61 19.47
CA ASP A 54 11.94 8.08 19.52
C ASP A 54 11.32 8.64 18.22
N VAL A 55 10.31 7.96 17.68
CA VAL A 55 9.75 8.25 16.35
C VAL A 55 8.85 9.49 16.42
N CYS A 56 9.19 10.49 15.59
CA CYS A 56 8.36 11.66 15.31
C CYS A 56 7.91 11.67 13.86
N PHE A 57 6.63 11.99 13.62
CA PHE A 57 6.09 12.07 12.28
C PHE A 57 4.95 13.06 12.15
N SER A 58 4.98 13.85 11.07
CA SER A 58 3.90 14.72 10.60
C SER A 58 3.73 14.54 9.09
N TYR A 59 2.51 14.66 8.56
CA TYR A 59 2.31 14.77 7.12
C TYR A 59 2.72 16.19 6.66
N GLU A 60 3.47 16.30 5.57
CA GLU A 60 3.98 17.59 5.07
C GLU A 60 2.88 18.55 4.57
N ASP A 61 1.72 18.02 4.18
CA ASP A 61 0.57 18.79 3.67
C ASP A 61 -0.23 19.57 4.72
N VAL A 62 0.34 19.83 5.90
CA VAL A 62 -0.35 20.50 7.02
C VAL A 62 -0.48 22.04 6.84
N GLU A 63 -0.11 22.62 5.69
CA GLU A 63 -0.39 24.04 5.39
C GLU A 63 -1.91 24.34 5.29
N LEU A 64 -2.79 23.35 5.25
CA LEU A 64 -4.25 23.52 5.11
C LEU A 64 -5.09 23.03 6.30
N GLY A 65 -4.51 22.85 7.47
CA GLY A 65 -5.29 22.71 8.72
C GLY A 65 -5.98 21.36 8.96
N GLU A 66 -5.71 20.33 8.16
CA GLU A 66 -6.32 19.00 8.32
C GLU A 66 -5.39 17.91 8.91
N GLY A 67 -4.13 18.22 9.14
CA GLY A 67 -3.14 17.26 9.66
C GLY A 67 -2.64 17.64 11.04
N GLY A 68 -3.28 17.17 12.05
CA GLY A 68 -2.92 17.44 13.45
C GLY A 68 -3.64 18.69 13.99
N VAL A 69 -4.46 18.51 14.99
CA VAL A 69 -5.09 19.61 15.72
C VAL A 69 -3.97 20.40 16.39
N ASP A 70 -3.84 21.67 16.08
CA ASP A 70 -2.90 22.65 16.68
C ASP A 70 -1.41 22.53 16.30
N GLY A 71 -1.05 22.10 15.07
CA GLY A 71 0.36 22.06 14.62
C GLY A 71 1.23 21.04 15.36
N ARG A 72 0.61 20.06 16.03
CA ARG A 72 1.32 18.97 16.72
C ARG A 72 1.63 17.83 15.75
N PRO A 73 2.75 17.12 15.93
CA PRO A 73 3.04 15.93 15.14
C PRO A 73 1.95 14.86 15.32
N VAL A 74 1.71 14.06 14.29
CA VAL A 74 0.77 12.92 14.33
C VAL A 74 1.30 11.83 15.26
N ILE A 75 2.64 11.66 15.27
CA ILE A 75 3.36 10.79 16.20
C ILE A 75 4.45 11.65 16.83
N ASP A 76 4.53 11.61 18.14
CA ASP A 76 5.40 12.44 18.96
C ASP A 76 6.20 11.58 19.94
N HIS A 77 7.52 11.46 19.70
CA HIS A 77 8.47 10.71 20.52
C HIS A 77 7.99 9.30 20.90
N MET A 78 7.54 8.51 19.90
CA MET A 78 6.99 7.18 20.14
C MET A 78 8.08 6.11 20.21
N ASP A 79 8.08 5.37 21.33
CA ASP A 79 8.82 4.14 21.50
C ASP A 79 7.88 2.93 21.49
N LEU A 80 8.18 1.93 20.63
CA LEU A 80 7.42 0.68 20.56
C LEU A 80 8.36 -0.48 20.22
N SER A 81 8.35 -1.51 21.04
CA SER A 81 9.12 -2.74 20.81
C SER A 81 8.19 -3.94 20.69
N ILE A 82 8.28 -4.65 19.58
CA ILE A 82 7.49 -5.83 19.25
C ILE A 82 8.44 -7.02 19.17
N LYS A 83 8.24 -7.98 20.06
CA LYS A 83 9.07 -9.20 20.10
C LYS A 83 8.69 -10.18 18.98
N PRO A 84 9.61 -11.07 18.57
CA PRO A 84 9.31 -12.11 17.61
C PRO A 84 8.05 -12.91 17.97
N GLY A 85 7.17 -13.13 17.00
CA GLY A 85 5.92 -13.88 17.18
C GLY A 85 4.86 -13.19 18.05
N GLN A 86 5.10 -11.97 18.51
CA GLN A 86 4.16 -11.23 19.32
C GLN A 86 3.03 -10.65 18.47
N THR A 87 1.79 -10.77 18.92
CA THR A 87 0.64 -10.03 18.40
C THR A 87 0.37 -8.84 19.29
N ILE A 88 0.29 -7.64 18.71
CA ILE A 88 -0.05 -6.42 19.42
C ILE A 88 -1.33 -5.80 18.85
N ALA A 89 -2.04 -5.04 19.68
CA ALA A 89 -3.16 -4.22 19.26
C ALA A 89 -2.88 -2.75 19.60
N LEU A 90 -2.95 -1.89 18.57
CA LEU A 90 -2.91 -0.44 18.77
C LEU A 90 -4.32 0.06 19.08
N VAL A 91 -4.53 0.59 20.29
CA VAL A 91 -5.82 1.10 20.76
C VAL A 91 -5.71 2.58 21.05
N GLY A 92 -6.79 3.31 20.83
CA GLY A 92 -6.82 4.75 21.07
C GLY A 92 -7.93 5.45 20.27
N PRO A 93 -8.14 6.76 20.48
CA PRO A 93 -9.15 7.53 19.77
C PRO A 93 -8.89 7.61 18.28
N SER A 94 -9.91 7.99 17.50
CA SER A 94 -9.73 8.32 16.08
C SER A 94 -8.76 9.49 15.96
N GLY A 95 -7.88 9.46 14.95
CA GLY A 95 -6.83 10.47 14.79
C GLY A 95 -5.58 10.28 15.67
N GLY A 96 -5.55 9.28 16.57
CA GLY A 96 -4.41 9.01 17.45
C GLY A 96 -3.20 8.31 16.78
N GLY A 97 -2.97 8.47 15.48
CA GLY A 97 -1.76 7.99 14.79
C GLY A 97 -1.67 6.47 14.55
N LYS A 98 -2.68 5.66 14.91
CA LYS A 98 -2.62 4.19 14.78
C LYS A 98 -2.36 3.71 13.35
N SER A 99 -3.13 4.21 12.39
CA SER A 99 -2.96 3.87 10.98
C SER A 99 -1.64 4.40 10.42
N THR A 100 -1.23 5.58 10.86
CA THR A 100 0.06 6.18 10.52
C THR A 100 1.21 5.31 11.02
N THR A 101 1.17 4.85 12.27
CA THR A 101 2.17 3.92 12.82
C THR A 101 2.32 2.66 11.95
N CYS A 102 1.20 2.06 11.53
CA CYS A 102 1.23 0.91 10.63
C CYS A 102 1.78 1.25 9.23
N SER A 103 1.55 2.48 8.73
CA SER A 103 2.01 2.92 7.40
C SER A 103 3.49 3.28 7.36
N LEU A 104 4.10 3.61 8.50
CA LEU A 104 5.52 3.90 8.60
C LEU A 104 6.38 2.64 8.49
N LEU A 105 5.92 1.48 8.97
CA LEU A 105 6.68 0.23 8.92
C LEU A 105 7.05 -0.21 7.49
N PRO A 106 6.13 -0.24 6.50
CA PRO A 106 6.45 -0.56 5.11
C PRO A 106 7.10 0.63 4.37
N ARG A 107 7.46 1.69 5.10
CA ARG A 107 8.09 2.90 4.57
C ARG A 107 7.25 3.53 3.44
N PHE A 108 5.96 3.78 3.71
CA PHE A 108 5.14 4.63 2.85
C PHE A 108 5.46 6.12 3.06
N TYR A 109 6.03 6.43 4.21
CA TYR A 109 6.56 7.74 4.61
C TYR A 109 7.86 7.53 5.38
N ASP A 110 8.79 8.46 5.28
CA ASP A 110 9.97 8.50 6.14
C ASP A 110 9.65 9.27 7.43
N VAL A 111 10.23 8.83 8.55
CA VAL A 111 10.06 9.51 9.84
C VAL A 111 10.83 10.83 9.85
N ALA A 112 10.28 11.85 10.51
CA ALA A 112 10.94 13.14 10.67
C ALA A 112 12.12 13.05 11.66
N ASP A 113 11.94 12.28 12.74
CA ASP A 113 13.00 11.99 13.71
C ASP A 113 12.85 10.56 14.24
N GLY A 114 13.91 10.03 14.84
CA GLY A 114 13.94 8.67 15.33
C GLY A 114 14.24 7.62 14.25
N SER A 115 13.91 6.37 14.55
CA SER A 115 14.18 5.24 13.65
C SER A 115 13.16 4.11 13.81
N ILE A 116 12.94 3.37 12.72
CA ILE A 116 12.16 2.13 12.71
C ILE A 116 13.07 1.02 12.20
N SER A 117 13.14 -0.10 12.90
CA SER A 117 13.98 -1.21 12.49
C SER A 117 13.26 -2.56 12.57
N ILE A 118 13.70 -3.48 11.71
CA ILE A 118 13.30 -4.90 11.72
C ILE A 118 14.56 -5.71 11.92
N ASP A 119 14.59 -6.52 12.99
CA ASP A 119 15.76 -7.30 13.41
C ASP A 119 17.06 -6.46 13.47
N GLY A 120 16.93 -5.21 13.97
CA GLY A 120 18.03 -4.25 14.09
C GLY A 120 18.46 -3.55 12.79
N GLN A 121 17.82 -3.84 11.66
CA GLN A 121 18.08 -3.17 10.38
C GLN A 121 17.10 -2.01 10.21
N ASP A 122 17.59 -0.76 10.09
CA ASP A 122 16.75 0.41 9.85
C ASP A 122 16.05 0.27 8.49
N VAL A 123 14.73 0.54 8.45
CA VAL A 123 13.92 0.46 7.23
C VAL A 123 14.38 1.41 6.14
N ARG A 124 15.15 2.46 6.48
CA ARG A 124 15.72 3.41 5.53
C ARG A 124 17.01 2.92 4.86
N ASP A 125 17.65 1.90 5.42
CA ASP A 125 18.93 1.37 4.93
C ASP A 125 18.77 0.10 4.10
N VAL A 126 17.53 -0.39 4.00
CA VAL A 126 17.17 -1.55 3.17
C VAL A 126 16.39 -1.14 1.92
N THR A 127 16.39 -2.01 0.90
CA THR A 127 15.62 -1.76 -0.33
C THR A 127 14.12 -1.83 -0.03
N GLN A 128 13.35 -0.88 -0.57
CA GLN A 128 11.88 -0.86 -0.41
C GLN A 128 11.24 -2.17 -0.89
N GLN A 129 11.80 -2.75 -1.96
CA GLN A 129 11.29 -4.00 -2.51
C GLN A 129 11.42 -5.15 -1.51
N SER A 130 12.58 -5.33 -0.88
CA SER A 130 12.80 -6.39 0.11
C SER A 130 11.98 -6.14 1.39
N LEU A 131 11.89 -4.90 1.84
CA LEU A 131 11.09 -4.47 2.99
C LEU A 131 9.61 -4.82 2.79
N ARG A 132 9.03 -4.38 1.67
CA ARG A 132 7.60 -4.59 1.39
C ARG A 132 7.25 -6.06 1.10
N ARG A 133 8.20 -6.85 0.59
CA ARG A 133 8.02 -8.31 0.47
C ARG A 133 7.98 -9.04 1.80
N ALA A 134 8.66 -8.51 2.81
CA ALA A 134 8.68 -9.09 4.15
C ALA A 134 7.45 -8.72 5.00
N ILE A 135 6.66 -7.74 4.58
CA ILE A 135 5.52 -7.19 5.33
C ILE A 135 4.22 -7.48 4.60
N GLY A 136 3.36 -8.28 5.22
CA GLY A 136 1.99 -8.44 4.75
C GLY A 136 1.08 -7.36 5.33
N LEU A 137 0.46 -6.55 4.47
CA LEU A 137 -0.47 -5.48 4.88
C LEU A 137 -1.89 -5.79 4.41
N VAL A 138 -2.83 -5.83 5.36
CA VAL A 138 -4.27 -5.91 5.08
C VAL A 138 -4.92 -4.61 5.51
N GLN A 139 -5.39 -3.84 4.53
CA GLN A 139 -6.06 -2.56 4.77
C GLN A 139 -7.51 -2.76 5.21
N GLN A 140 -8.06 -1.78 5.95
CA GLN A 140 -9.44 -1.78 6.37
C GLN A 140 -10.39 -1.71 5.15
N ASP A 141 -10.10 -0.80 4.22
CA ASP A 141 -10.82 -0.68 2.95
C ASP A 141 -10.14 -1.56 1.89
N VAL A 142 -10.68 -2.75 1.72
CA VAL A 142 -10.14 -3.73 0.79
C VAL A 142 -10.52 -3.37 -0.64
N TYR A 143 -9.51 -3.18 -1.49
CA TYR A 143 -9.68 -3.06 -2.92
C TYR A 143 -9.50 -4.43 -3.61
N LEU A 144 -10.51 -4.86 -4.35
CA LEU A 144 -10.44 -6.00 -5.26
C LEU A 144 -10.44 -5.48 -6.70
N PHE A 145 -9.53 -6.03 -7.51
CA PHE A 145 -9.47 -5.73 -8.94
C PHE A 145 -10.63 -6.44 -9.66
N ASP A 146 -11.10 -5.85 -10.75
CA ASP A 146 -12.05 -6.53 -11.62
C ASP A 146 -11.38 -7.78 -12.22
N GLY A 147 -12.08 -8.92 -12.07
CA GLY A 147 -11.55 -10.23 -12.41
C GLY A 147 -12.12 -11.32 -11.50
N THR A 148 -11.48 -12.47 -11.49
CA THR A 148 -11.90 -13.64 -10.69
C THR A 148 -11.37 -13.58 -9.26
N ILE A 149 -11.93 -14.41 -8.38
CA ILE A 149 -11.42 -14.57 -6.99
C ILE A 149 -9.99 -15.10 -7.04
N GLY A 150 -9.72 -16.08 -7.90
CA GLY A 150 -8.38 -16.68 -8.08
C GLY A 150 -7.34 -15.64 -8.50
N GLU A 151 -7.64 -14.82 -9.51
CA GLU A 151 -6.76 -13.72 -9.96
C GLU A 151 -6.50 -12.70 -8.85
N ASN A 152 -7.54 -12.38 -8.09
CA ASN A 152 -7.40 -11.47 -6.95
C ASN A 152 -6.50 -12.02 -5.85
N ILE A 153 -6.52 -13.32 -5.57
CA ILE A 153 -5.59 -13.94 -4.63
C ILE A 153 -4.18 -13.99 -5.24
N ALA A 154 -4.06 -14.42 -6.50
CA ALA A 154 -2.78 -14.53 -7.23
C ALA A 154 -2.03 -13.20 -7.35
N TYR A 155 -2.70 -12.06 -7.17
CA TYR A 155 -2.05 -10.75 -7.16
C TYR A 155 -0.96 -10.63 -6.09
N GLY A 156 -1.04 -11.39 -5.00
CA GLY A 156 0.01 -11.45 -3.97
C GLY A 156 1.33 -12.05 -4.48
N LYS A 157 1.25 -13.01 -5.44
CA LYS A 157 2.40 -13.67 -6.04
C LYS A 157 2.13 -13.96 -7.52
N PRO A 158 2.61 -13.10 -8.43
CA PRO A 158 2.48 -13.34 -9.87
C PRO A 158 3.05 -14.69 -10.26
N GLY A 159 2.25 -15.49 -10.97
CA GLY A 159 2.63 -16.86 -11.40
C GLY A 159 2.39 -17.95 -10.35
N ALA A 160 1.65 -17.65 -9.27
CA ALA A 160 1.24 -18.65 -8.31
C ALA A 160 0.43 -19.78 -8.96
N THR A 161 0.68 -21.00 -8.55
CA THR A 161 -0.08 -22.19 -8.99
C THR A 161 -1.46 -22.23 -8.34
N ALA A 162 -2.41 -22.94 -8.97
CA ALA A 162 -3.74 -23.14 -8.41
C ALA A 162 -3.70 -23.77 -7.00
N GLY A 163 -2.73 -24.65 -6.75
CA GLY A 163 -2.54 -25.27 -5.43
C GLY A 163 -2.09 -24.26 -4.36
N GLU A 164 -1.18 -23.35 -4.70
CA GLU A 164 -0.75 -22.27 -3.80
C GLU A 164 -1.89 -21.31 -3.48
N ILE A 165 -2.70 -20.94 -4.50
CA ILE A 165 -3.87 -20.09 -4.34
C ILE A 165 -4.89 -20.75 -3.40
N ALA A 166 -5.17 -22.04 -3.59
CA ALA A 166 -6.09 -22.78 -2.73
C ALA A 166 -5.58 -22.91 -1.29
N GLU A 167 -4.26 -23.10 -1.11
CA GLU A 167 -3.66 -23.12 0.23
C GLU A 167 -3.77 -21.76 0.93
N ALA A 168 -3.50 -20.67 0.22
CA ALA A 168 -3.66 -19.32 0.73
C ALA A 168 -5.12 -19.02 1.12
N ALA A 169 -6.08 -19.47 0.31
CA ALA A 169 -7.52 -19.34 0.59
C ALA A 169 -7.94 -20.13 1.84
N ARG A 170 -7.39 -21.36 2.03
CA ARG A 170 -7.62 -22.17 3.25
C ARG A 170 -7.08 -21.46 4.49
N ARG A 171 -5.87 -20.94 4.44
CA ARG A 171 -5.27 -20.19 5.55
C ARG A 171 -6.07 -18.93 5.89
N ALA A 172 -6.68 -18.28 4.90
CA ALA A 172 -7.56 -17.14 5.07
C ALA A 172 -9.01 -17.52 5.46
N ASN A 173 -9.30 -18.83 5.59
CA ASN A 173 -10.63 -19.35 5.91
C ASN A 173 -11.73 -18.87 4.95
N ILE A 174 -11.45 -18.92 3.64
CA ILE A 174 -12.41 -18.53 2.57
C ILE A 174 -12.60 -19.61 1.50
N ASP A 175 -11.81 -20.66 1.47
CA ASP A 175 -11.87 -21.70 0.44
C ASP A 175 -13.21 -22.43 0.41
N ALA A 176 -13.76 -22.80 1.56
CA ALA A 176 -15.08 -23.44 1.63
C ALA A 176 -16.20 -22.56 1.03
N PHE A 177 -16.12 -21.23 1.19
CA PHE A 177 -17.05 -20.32 0.52
C PHE A 177 -16.80 -20.32 -0.99
N ILE A 178 -15.54 -20.25 -1.44
CA ILE A 178 -15.20 -20.25 -2.86
C ILE A 178 -15.68 -21.55 -3.52
N GLU A 179 -15.45 -22.69 -2.90
CA GLU A 179 -15.89 -24.01 -3.40
C GLU A 179 -17.42 -24.15 -3.46
N SER A 180 -18.16 -23.42 -2.63
CA SER A 180 -19.62 -23.39 -2.67
C SER A 180 -20.19 -22.60 -3.87
N LEU A 181 -19.36 -21.81 -4.56
CA LEU A 181 -19.78 -21.01 -5.69
C LEU A 181 -19.80 -21.87 -6.98
N PRO A 182 -20.74 -21.65 -7.90
CA PRO A 182 -20.84 -22.44 -9.14
C PRO A 182 -19.59 -22.43 -10.02
N GLN A 183 -18.80 -21.35 -9.95
CA GLN A 183 -17.56 -21.17 -10.72
C GLN A 183 -16.31 -21.23 -9.83
N GLY A 184 -16.44 -21.52 -8.54
CA GLY A 184 -15.32 -21.61 -7.61
C GLY A 184 -14.38 -20.41 -7.70
N TYR A 185 -13.09 -20.68 -7.90
CA TYR A 185 -12.04 -19.64 -8.03
C TYR A 185 -12.19 -18.76 -9.28
N ASP A 186 -12.91 -19.23 -10.32
CA ASP A 186 -13.18 -18.46 -11.54
C ASP A 186 -14.38 -17.52 -11.40
N THR A 187 -14.97 -17.43 -10.23
CA THR A 187 -16.08 -16.52 -9.94
C THR A 187 -15.61 -15.06 -10.02
N ILE A 188 -16.28 -14.28 -10.88
CA ILE A 188 -15.98 -12.84 -11.07
C ILE A 188 -16.48 -12.05 -9.85
N VAL A 189 -15.57 -11.27 -9.26
CA VAL A 189 -15.88 -10.45 -8.06
C VAL A 189 -16.66 -9.17 -8.38
N GLY A 190 -16.65 -8.73 -9.63
CA GLY A 190 -17.24 -7.46 -10.09
C GLY A 190 -16.42 -6.23 -9.68
N GLU A 191 -16.84 -5.06 -10.16
CA GLU A 191 -16.15 -3.81 -9.88
C GLU A 191 -15.98 -3.60 -8.37
N ARG A 192 -14.73 -3.41 -7.93
CA ARG A 192 -14.35 -3.29 -6.50
C ARG A 192 -14.89 -4.41 -5.62
N GLY A 193 -15.11 -5.59 -6.17
CA GLY A 193 -15.63 -6.74 -5.43
C GLY A 193 -17.10 -6.60 -5.02
N SER A 194 -17.91 -5.88 -5.81
CA SER A 194 -19.33 -5.58 -5.47
C SER A 194 -20.19 -6.82 -5.21
N ARG A 195 -19.77 -8.00 -5.70
CA ARG A 195 -20.49 -9.27 -5.51
C ARG A 195 -20.12 -10.01 -4.22
N LEU A 196 -19.15 -9.50 -3.45
CA LEU A 196 -18.71 -10.09 -2.20
C LEU A 196 -19.11 -9.23 -1.00
N SER A 197 -19.44 -9.87 0.12
CA SER A 197 -19.62 -9.16 1.39
C SER A 197 -18.31 -8.58 1.90
N GLY A 198 -18.36 -7.59 2.80
CA GLY A 198 -17.17 -6.97 3.39
C GLY A 198 -16.20 -7.99 4.02
N GLY A 199 -16.74 -8.97 4.77
CA GLY A 199 -15.94 -10.02 5.38
C GLY A 199 -15.30 -10.97 4.34
N GLN A 200 -15.98 -11.24 3.22
CA GLN A 200 -15.42 -12.05 2.13
C GLN A 200 -14.29 -11.30 1.41
N LYS A 201 -14.47 -10.01 1.12
CA LYS A 201 -13.41 -9.15 0.56
C LYS A 201 -12.17 -9.15 1.46
N GLN A 202 -12.36 -8.98 2.76
CA GLN A 202 -11.27 -9.00 3.73
C GLN A 202 -10.50 -10.33 3.70
N ARG A 203 -11.20 -11.48 3.68
CA ARG A 203 -10.55 -12.78 3.61
C ARG A 203 -9.81 -13.02 2.30
N VAL A 204 -10.32 -12.52 1.16
CA VAL A 204 -9.57 -12.52 -0.11
C VAL A 204 -8.29 -11.69 0.00
N ALA A 205 -8.34 -10.51 0.63
CA ALA A 205 -7.15 -9.70 0.89
C ALA A 205 -6.16 -10.39 1.83
N ILE A 206 -6.64 -11.08 2.86
CA ILE A 206 -5.79 -11.89 3.74
C ILE A 206 -5.13 -13.04 2.95
N ALA A 207 -5.87 -13.71 2.06
CA ALA A 207 -5.31 -14.75 1.20
C ALA A 207 -4.17 -14.23 0.31
N ARG A 208 -4.27 -13.00 -0.23
CA ARG A 208 -3.18 -12.35 -0.97
C ARG A 208 -1.88 -12.25 -0.15
N VAL A 209 -2.00 -12.01 1.14
CA VAL A 209 -0.85 -11.87 2.06
C VAL A 209 -0.24 -13.22 2.40
N PHE A 210 -1.04 -14.29 2.41
CA PHE A 210 -0.56 -15.64 2.67
C PHE A 210 0.11 -16.32 1.47
N LEU A 211 -0.03 -15.76 0.29
CA LEU A 211 0.55 -16.25 -0.96
C LEU A 211 1.93 -15.69 -1.21
#